data_523276fe475a680f15eaf38b31439afa
#
_entry.id   523276fe475a680f15eaf38b31439afa
#
_cell.length_a   1.000
_cell.length_b   1.000
_cell.length_c   1.000
_cell.angle_alpha   90.00
_cell.angle_beta   90.00
_cell.angle_gamma   90.00
#
_symmetry.space_group_name_H-M   'P 1'
#
loop_
_entity.id
_entity.type
_entity.pdbx_description
1 polymer ?
#
loop_
_entity_poly.entity_id
_entity_poly.type
_entity_poly.pdbx_seq_one_letter_code
_entity_poly.pdbx_strand_id
1 'polypeptide(L)'
;MTGYIAEMRKLVGHRTLIQCAGGVLCVDAQGRALLGRRADNKLWGYAGGAVEIDEVVEDCAKRELFEEMGLIAEELELFCINSGPEAHYIYPNGDEVSNIEVVYLCRRWQGEPACRDGEMLELRFFSPDEIDMEQIMPPIRRVMAAYLKTL
;
A
#
# COMPACT_ATOMS: atom_id res chain seq x y z
N MET A 1 9.52 -10.92 8.72
CA MET A 1 8.05 -10.76 8.71
C MET A 1 7.40 -11.64 9.77
N THR A 2 6.51 -11.09 10.54
CA THR A 2 5.67 -11.79 11.51
C THR A 2 4.20 -11.64 11.08
N GLY A 3 3.31 -12.36 11.76
CA GLY A 3 1.89 -12.26 11.51
C GLY A 3 1.32 -13.41 10.70
N TYR A 4 0.04 -13.28 10.34
CA TYR A 4 -0.73 -14.35 9.71
C TYR A 4 -0.14 -14.84 8.38
N ILE A 5 0.20 -13.91 7.49
CA ILE A 5 0.73 -14.27 6.17
C ILE A 5 2.08 -15.00 6.31
N ALA A 6 2.94 -14.54 7.22
CA ALA A 6 4.22 -15.21 7.46
C ALA A 6 4.02 -16.65 7.95
N GLU A 7 3.05 -16.87 8.83
CA GLU A 7 2.71 -18.21 9.30
C GLU A 7 2.17 -19.09 8.17
N MET A 8 1.29 -18.54 7.34
CA MET A 8 0.74 -19.28 6.19
C MET A 8 1.82 -19.64 5.20
N ARG A 9 2.80 -18.75 4.95
CA ARG A 9 3.92 -19.02 4.04
C ARG A 9 4.76 -20.19 4.48
N LYS A 10 4.93 -20.42 5.78
CA LYS A 10 5.61 -21.59 6.31
C LYS A 10 4.92 -22.91 5.94
N LEU A 11 3.59 -22.86 5.78
CA LEU A 11 2.78 -24.03 5.45
C LEU A 11 2.64 -24.24 3.95
N VAL A 12 2.48 -23.17 3.16
CA VAL A 12 2.13 -23.26 1.74
C VAL A 12 3.27 -22.84 0.81
N GLY A 13 4.37 -22.30 1.34
CA GLY A 13 5.49 -21.83 0.52
C GLY A 13 5.06 -20.64 -0.36
N HIS A 14 5.43 -20.68 -1.65
CA HIS A 14 5.17 -19.59 -2.58
C HIS A 14 3.82 -19.68 -3.30
N ARG A 15 3.00 -20.66 -2.96
CA ARG A 15 1.68 -20.81 -3.62
C ARG A 15 0.87 -19.54 -3.51
N THR A 16 0.02 -19.31 -4.52
CA THR A 16 -0.85 -18.14 -4.51
C THR A 16 -1.77 -18.15 -3.30
N LEU A 17 -1.73 -17.05 -2.53
CA LEU A 17 -2.67 -16.82 -1.44
C LEU A 17 -3.62 -15.71 -1.83
N ILE A 18 -4.91 -15.88 -1.50
CA ILE A 18 -5.84 -14.76 -1.47
C ILE A 18 -5.48 -13.97 -0.22
N GLN A 19 -5.06 -12.72 -0.40
CA GLN A 19 -4.60 -11.87 0.69
C GLN A 19 -5.52 -10.67 0.83
N CYS A 20 -6.13 -10.53 2.00
CA CYS A 20 -6.83 -9.29 2.34
C CYS A 20 -5.82 -8.27 2.82
N ALA A 21 -5.94 -7.05 2.31
CA ALA A 21 -5.01 -5.98 2.63
C ALA A 21 -5.74 -4.65 2.83
N GLY A 22 -5.14 -3.79 3.63
CA GLY A 22 -5.56 -2.40 3.78
C GLY A 22 -4.48 -1.48 3.26
N GLY A 23 -4.85 -0.52 2.41
CA GLY A 23 -3.93 0.44 1.84
C GLY A 23 -4.41 1.87 2.05
N VAL A 24 -3.48 2.82 2.06
CA VAL A 24 -3.83 4.23 2.24
C VAL A 24 -2.94 5.13 1.40
N LEU A 25 -3.56 6.00 0.63
CA LEU A 25 -2.90 7.04 -0.16
C LEU A 25 -3.08 8.37 0.56
N CYS A 26 -1.98 8.94 1.03
CA CYS A 26 -1.98 10.28 1.63
C CYS A 26 -1.89 11.33 0.53
N VAL A 27 -2.77 12.32 0.60
CA VAL A 27 -2.84 13.41 -0.38
C VAL A 27 -2.77 14.73 0.37
N ASP A 28 -1.82 15.60 0.01
CA ASP A 28 -1.65 16.89 0.68
C ASP A 28 -2.60 17.96 0.12
N ALA A 29 -2.53 19.16 0.70
CA ALA A 29 -3.40 20.26 0.32
C ALA A 29 -3.19 20.73 -1.12
N GLN A 30 -2.04 20.43 -1.72
CA GLN A 30 -1.73 20.75 -3.12
C GLN A 30 -2.12 19.62 -4.09
N GLY A 31 -2.77 18.57 -3.60
CA GLY A 31 -3.17 17.43 -4.42
C GLY A 31 -2.04 16.49 -4.78
N ARG A 32 -0.92 16.55 -4.04
CA ARG A 32 0.21 15.64 -4.27
C ARG A 32 0.05 14.37 -3.46
N ALA A 33 0.41 13.25 -4.06
CA ALA A 33 0.29 11.92 -3.46
C ALA A 33 1.62 11.51 -2.83
N LEU A 34 1.57 10.99 -1.61
CA LEU A 34 2.74 10.47 -0.92
C LEU A 34 2.99 9.03 -1.35
N LEU A 35 4.13 8.78 -1.95
CA LEU A 35 4.55 7.45 -2.35
C LEU A 35 5.91 7.11 -1.76
N GLY A 36 6.12 5.82 -1.52
CA GLY A 36 7.39 5.30 -1.06
C GLY A 36 8.03 4.40 -2.11
N ARG A 37 9.34 4.50 -2.27
CA ARG A 37 10.10 3.62 -3.16
C ARG A 37 10.48 2.35 -2.41
N ARG A 38 10.04 1.22 -2.91
CA ARG A 38 10.22 -0.07 -2.24
C ARG A 38 11.67 -0.56 -2.34
N ALA A 39 12.16 -1.13 -1.25
CA ALA A 39 13.50 -1.71 -1.22
C ALA A 39 13.62 -2.97 -2.10
N ASP A 40 12.56 -3.77 -2.22
CA ASP A 40 12.59 -5.06 -2.90
C ASP A 40 12.63 -4.95 -4.43
N ASN A 41 11.92 -4.00 -5.03
CA ASN A 41 11.85 -3.87 -6.49
C ASN A 41 12.11 -2.46 -7.02
N LYS A 42 12.37 -1.49 -6.13
CA LYS A 42 12.64 -0.09 -6.45
C LYS A 42 11.48 0.66 -7.09
N LEU A 43 10.27 0.08 -7.08
CA LEU A 43 9.07 0.72 -7.59
C LEU A 43 8.36 1.49 -6.48
N TRP A 44 7.47 2.39 -6.87
CA TRP A 44 6.76 3.28 -5.96
C TRP A 44 5.37 2.78 -5.63
N GLY A 45 4.95 2.97 -4.39
CA GLY A 45 3.62 2.61 -3.94
C GLY A 45 3.21 3.40 -2.71
N TYR A 46 1.90 3.39 -2.45
CA TYR A 46 1.38 3.93 -1.18
C TYR A 46 1.55 2.90 -0.06
N ALA A 47 1.23 3.31 1.18
CA ALA A 47 1.35 2.42 2.33
C ALA A 47 0.23 1.38 2.34
N GLY A 48 0.56 0.15 2.73
CA GLY A 48 -0.42 -0.91 2.85
C GLY A 48 0.20 -2.25 3.18
N GLY A 49 -0.64 -3.17 3.61
CA GLY A 49 -0.19 -4.53 3.94
C GLY A 49 -1.34 -5.42 4.34
N ALA A 50 -0.99 -6.66 4.71
CA ALA A 50 -1.95 -7.69 5.02
C ALA A 50 -2.71 -7.42 6.31
N VAL A 51 -4.01 -7.73 6.29
CA VAL A 51 -4.87 -7.68 7.47
C VAL A 51 -4.51 -8.86 8.36
N GLU A 52 -4.37 -8.61 9.67
CA GLU A 52 -4.16 -9.65 10.66
C GLU A 52 -5.51 -10.27 11.10
N ILE A 53 -5.46 -11.43 11.75
CA ILE A 53 -6.69 -12.09 12.23
C ILE A 53 -7.46 -11.14 13.13
N ASP A 54 -8.75 -10.97 12.82
CA ASP A 54 -9.70 -10.12 13.54
C ASP A 54 -9.36 -8.63 13.54
N GLU A 55 -8.39 -8.21 12.75
CA GLU A 55 -8.09 -6.79 12.59
C GLU A 55 -9.14 -6.11 11.71
N VAL A 56 -9.64 -4.96 12.14
CA VAL A 56 -10.50 -4.11 11.31
C VAL A 56 -9.66 -3.56 10.16
N VAL A 57 -10.15 -3.65 8.93
CA VAL A 57 -9.34 -3.27 7.76
C VAL A 57 -8.90 -1.81 7.78
N GLU A 58 -9.73 -0.92 8.30
CA GLU A 58 -9.34 0.49 8.48
C GLU A 58 -8.17 0.65 9.45
N ASP A 59 -8.18 -0.13 10.54
CA ASP A 59 -7.07 -0.14 11.50
C ASP A 59 -5.80 -0.71 10.88
N CYS A 60 -5.94 -1.72 10.02
CA CYS A 60 -4.81 -2.26 9.25
C CYS A 60 -4.16 -1.16 8.39
N ALA A 61 -4.97 -0.41 7.66
CA ALA A 61 -4.47 0.69 6.83
C ALA A 61 -3.72 1.73 7.67
N LYS A 62 -4.28 2.11 8.81
CA LYS A 62 -3.63 3.05 9.75
C LYS A 62 -2.32 2.52 10.31
N ARG A 63 -2.31 1.24 10.68
CA ARG A 63 -1.12 0.57 11.22
C ARG A 63 -0.01 0.52 10.19
N GLU A 64 -0.33 0.12 8.96
CA GLU A 64 0.65 0.04 7.88
C GLU A 64 1.21 1.43 7.52
N LEU A 65 0.37 2.46 7.52
CA LEU A 65 0.82 3.82 7.28
C LEU A 65 1.86 4.25 8.33
N PHE A 66 1.61 3.94 9.59
CA PHE A 66 2.55 4.27 10.66
C PHE A 66 3.84 3.45 10.55
N GLU A 67 3.72 2.14 10.34
CA GLU A 67 4.89 1.26 10.23
C GLU A 67 5.80 1.63 9.06
N GLU A 68 5.23 1.94 7.90
CA GLU A 68 5.99 2.19 6.69
C GLU A 68 6.42 3.64 6.52
N MET A 69 5.58 4.59 6.92
CA MET A 69 5.78 6.02 6.61
C MET A 69 5.81 6.95 7.83
N GLY A 70 5.57 6.41 9.04
CA GLY A 70 5.65 7.18 10.28
C GLY A 70 4.50 8.16 10.51
N LEU A 71 3.42 8.05 9.74
CA LEU A 71 2.29 8.96 9.83
C LEU A 71 1.13 8.36 10.61
N ILE A 72 0.45 9.20 11.40
CA ILE A 72 -0.74 8.82 12.15
C ILE A 72 -1.95 9.44 11.45
N ALA A 73 -2.77 8.60 10.81
CA ALA A 73 -3.97 9.07 10.12
C ALA A 73 -4.99 9.62 11.11
N GLU A 74 -5.50 10.82 10.86
CA GLU A 74 -6.59 11.39 11.65
C GLU A 74 -7.96 10.97 11.13
N GLU A 75 -8.08 10.82 9.81
CA GLU A 75 -9.32 10.47 9.15
C GLU A 75 -9.02 9.73 7.87
N LEU A 76 -9.75 8.64 7.61
CA LEU A 76 -9.66 7.88 6.38
C LEU A 76 -10.99 7.92 5.64
N GLU A 77 -10.90 8.08 4.31
CA GLU A 77 -12.04 8.04 3.39
C GLU A 77 -11.89 6.80 2.51
N LEU A 78 -12.90 5.94 2.50
CA LEU A 78 -12.89 4.77 1.63
C LEU A 78 -12.86 5.23 0.17
N PHE A 79 -11.85 4.77 -0.57
CA PHE A 79 -11.69 5.13 -1.96
C PHE A 79 -12.17 4.02 -2.91
N CYS A 80 -11.60 2.81 -2.78
CA CYS A 80 -11.98 1.71 -3.66
C CYS A 80 -11.58 0.36 -3.05
N ILE A 81 -12.09 -0.70 -3.67
CA ILE A 81 -11.62 -2.06 -3.45
C ILE A 81 -10.82 -2.47 -4.68
N ASN A 82 -9.58 -2.88 -4.48
CA ASN A 82 -8.69 -3.32 -5.54
C ASN A 82 -8.59 -4.84 -5.52
N SER A 83 -9.11 -5.50 -6.55
CA SER A 83 -9.12 -6.95 -6.63
C SER A 83 -9.12 -7.41 -8.09
N GLY A 84 -9.00 -8.72 -8.31
CA GLY A 84 -9.03 -9.31 -9.64
C GLY A 84 -7.64 -9.46 -10.25
N PRO A 85 -7.55 -9.76 -11.56
CA PRO A 85 -6.27 -10.08 -12.20
C PRO A 85 -5.23 -8.96 -12.11
N GLU A 86 -5.64 -7.71 -12.11
CA GLU A 86 -4.71 -6.58 -12.02
C GLU A 86 -4.12 -6.39 -10.64
N ALA A 87 -4.74 -6.97 -9.60
CA ALA A 87 -4.23 -6.97 -8.23
C ALA A 87 -3.42 -8.23 -7.89
N HIS A 88 -3.20 -9.10 -8.86
CA HIS A 88 -2.37 -10.28 -8.73
C HIS A 88 -0.89 -9.89 -8.83
N TYR A 89 -0.04 -10.44 -7.97
CA TYR A 89 1.37 -10.08 -8.01
C TYR A 89 2.26 -11.22 -7.50
N ILE A 90 3.44 -11.32 -8.10
CA ILE A 90 4.51 -12.21 -7.64
C ILE A 90 5.65 -11.33 -7.16
N TYR A 91 5.94 -11.40 -5.87
CA TYR A 91 7.02 -10.62 -5.26
C TYR A 91 8.40 -11.15 -5.73
N PRO A 92 9.45 -10.32 -5.63
CA PRO A 92 10.80 -10.76 -6.02
C PRO A 92 11.28 -12.04 -5.31
N ASN A 93 10.80 -12.31 -4.09
CA ASN A 93 11.13 -13.54 -3.35
C ASN A 93 10.34 -14.76 -3.81
N GLY A 94 9.41 -14.61 -4.78
CA GLY A 94 8.59 -15.69 -5.33
C GLY A 94 7.23 -15.85 -4.68
N ASP A 95 6.92 -15.14 -3.62
CA ASP A 95 5.61 -15.18 -2.99
C ASP A 95 4.56 -14.63 -3.95
N GLU A 96 3.48 -15.37 -4.14
CA GLU A 96 2.42 -14.99 -5.07
C GLU A 96 1.13 -14.69 -4.31
N VAL A 97 0.48 -13.58 -4.68
CA VAL A 97 -0.74 -13.13 -4.02
C VAL A 97 -1.81 -12.76 -5.05
N SER A 98 -3.04 -13.08 -4.72
CA SER A 98 -4.23 -12.52 -5.34
C SER A 98 -4.83 -11.58 -4.31
N ASN A 99 -4.60 -10.28 -4.47
CA ASN A 99 -4.98 -9.30 -3.45
C ASN A 99 -6.46 -8.93 -3.53
N ILE A 100 -7.05 -8.78 -2.34
CA ILE A 100 -8.28 -8.03 -2.13
C ILE A 100 -7.90 -6.91 -1.19
N GLU A 101 -7.72 -5.72 -1.72
CA GLU A 101 -7.23 -4.57 -0.98
C GLU A 101 -8.31 -3.52 -0.84
N VAL A 102 -8.55 -3.09 0.38
CA VAL A 102 -9.42 -1.95 0.66
C VAL A 102 -8.54 -0.71 0.76
N VAL A 103 -8.75 0.24 -0.16
CA VAL A 103 -7.89 1.43 -0.29
C VAL A 103 -8.62 2.66 0.23
N TYR A 104 -7.92 3.40 1.08
CA TYR A 104 -8.40 4.65 1.67
C TYR A 104 -7.58 5.83 1.18
N LEU A 105 -8.21 7.00 1.15
CA LEU A 105 -7.52 8.28 1.02
C LEU A 105 -7.38 8.90 2.40
N CYS A 106 -6.22 9.51 2.67
CA CYS A 106 -5.96 10.23 3.91
C CYS A 106 -5.49 11.64 3.57
N ARG A 107 -6.25 12.64 4.00
CA ARG A 107 -5.95 14.06 3.74
C ARG A 107 -5.46 14.79 4.97
N ARG A 108 -5.58 14.16 6.16
CA ARG A 108 -5.13 14.74 7.43
C ARG A 108 -4.42 13.69 8.26
N TRP A 109 -3.22 14.02 8.69
CA TRP A 109 -2.38 13.13 9.50
C TRP A 109 -1.53 13.94 10.46
N GLN A 110 -0.95 13.24 11.44
CA GLN A 110 0.05 13.79 12.35
C GLN A 110 1.42 13.18 12.02
N GLY A 111 2.46 13.93 12.25
CA GLY A 111 3.84 13.49 12.04
C GLY A 111 4.39 13.90 10.69
N GLU A 112 5.66 13.65 10.50
CA GLU A 112 6.37 13.89 9.25
C GLU A 112 6.72 12.56 8.59
N PRO A 113 6.64 12.46 7.25
CA PRO A 113 6.99 11.23 6.56
C PRO A 113 8.41 10.77 6.88
N ALA A 114 8.54 9.52 7.28
CA ALA A 114 9.83 8.91 7.61
C ALA A 114 9.80 7.42 7.31
N CYS A 115 10.87 6.89 6.71
CA CYS A 115 11.03 5.46 6.51
C CYS A 115 11.36 4.81 7.84
N ARG A 116 10.55 3.83 8.27
CA ARG A 116 10.67 3.27 9.62
C ARG A 116 11.08 1.81 9.67
N ASP A 117 10.54 0.98 8.79
CA ASP A 117 10.70 -0.48 8.89
C ASP A 117 11.69 -1.07 7.88
N GLY A 118 12.33 -0.23 7.08
CA GLY A 118 13.29 -0.68 6.06
C GLY A 118 12.65 -1.20 4.77
N GLU A 119 11.34 -1.26 4.68
CA GLU A 119 10.65 -1.68 3.46
C GLU A 119 10.63 -0.59 2.39
N MET A 120 10.68 0.68 2.82
CA MET A 120 10.74 1.83 1.92
C MET A 120 12.11 2.49 2.00
N LEU A 121 12.70 2.82 0.84
CA LEU A 121 14.00 3.47 0.74
C LEU A 121 13.90 4.99 0.85
N GLU A 122 12.83 5.56 0.32
CA GLU A 122 12.56 7.00 0.39
C GLU A 122 11.06 7.25 0.26
N LEU A 123 10.61 8.39 0.75
CA LEU A 123 9.23 8.85 0.63
C LEU A 123 9.25 10.19 -0.07
N ARG A 124 8.29 10.41 -0.98
CA ARG A 124 8.20 11.66 -1.72
C ARG A 124 6.76 11.97 -2.09
N PHE A 125 6.40 13.25 -2.04
CA PHE A 125 5.14 13.73 -2.59
C PHE A 125 5.27 13.94 -4.09
N PHE A 126 4.31 13.39 -4.85
CA PHE A 126 4.27 13.49 -6.30
C PHE A 126 3.07 14.35 -6.73
N SER A 127 3.32 15.35 -7.54
CA SER A 127 2.25 16.01 -8.28
C SER A 127 1.67 15.02 -9.30
N PRO A 128 0.39 15.15 -9.69
CA PRO A 128 -0.20 14.20 -10.64
C PRO A 128 0.58 13.99 -11.92
N ASP A 129 1.17 15.05 -12.46
CA ASP A 129 1.96 15.00 -13.70
C ASP A 129 3.36 14.37 -13.50
N GLU A 130 3.81 14.21 -12.26
CA GLU A 130 5.07 13.54 -11.96
C GLU A 130 4.95 12.01 -11.84
N ILE A 131 3.73 11.48 -11.80
CA ILE A 131 3.49 10.05 -11.60
C ILE A 131 3.68 9.32 -12.94
N ASP A 132 4.71 8.47 -12.99
CA ASP A 132 4.98 7.58 -14.12
C ASP A 132 4.47 6.19 -13.76
N MET A 133 3.41 5.73 -14.44
CA MET A 133 2.78 4.45 -14.14
C MET A 133 3.73 3.25 -14.27
N GLU A 134 4.75 3.35 -15.13
CA GLU A 134 5.73 2.27 -15.24
C GLU A 134 6.62 2.14 -14.01
N GLN A 135 6.72 3.20 -13.21
CA GLN A 135 7.46 3.22 -11.95
C GLN A 135 6.58 2.90 -10.74
N ILE A 136 5.30 2.65 -10.95
CA ILE A 136 4.37 2.27 -9.88
C ILE A 136 4.30 0.74 -9.77
N MET A 137 4.17 0.25 -8.57
CA MET A 137 3.93 -1.18 -8.29
C MET A 137 2.78 -1.69 -9.17
N PRO A 138 3.02 -2.77 -9.94
CA PRO A 138 1.99 -3.27 -10.87
C PRO A 138 0.61 -3.52 -10.24
N PRO A 139 0.49 -4.15 -9.05
CA PRO A 139 -0.82 -4.48 -8.51
C PRO A 139 -1.64 -3.27 -8.06
N ILE A 140 -1.05 -2.08 -7.99
CA ILE A 140 -1.77 -0.87 -7.58
C ILE A 140 -1.91 0.18 -8.69
N ARG A 141 -1.46 -0.13 -9.90
CA ARG A 141 -1.55 0.82 -11.03
C ARG A 141 -2.98 1.24 -11.33
N ARG A 142 -3.91 0.30 -11.23
CA ARG A 142 -5.33 0.60 -11.44
C ARG A 142 -5.88 1.59 -10.41
N VAL A 143 -5.45 1.45 -9.15
CA VAL A 143 -5.83 2.37 -8.07
C VAL A 143 -5.29 3.76 -8.35
N MET A 144 -4.01 3.87 -8.72
CA MET A 144 -3.40 5.15 -9.03
C MET A 144 -4.05 5.81 -10.25
N ALA A 145 -4.36 5.04 -11.28
CA ALA A 145 -5.07 5.55 -12.46
C ALA A 145 -6.46 6.07 -12.07
N ALA A 146 -7.19 5.34 -11.23
CA ALA A 146 -8.50 5.77 -10.73
C ALA A 146 -8.40 7.07 -9.93
N TYR A 147 -7.38 7.18 -9.08
CA TYR A 147 -7.13 8.39 -8.31
C TYR A 147 -6.89 9.60 -9.24
N LEU A 148 -6.03 9.45 -10.24
CA LEU A 148 -5.72 10.51 -11.19
C LEU A 148 -6.96 10.99 -11.96
N LYS A 149 -7.93 10.12 -12.20
CA LYS A 149 -9.20 10.49 -12.86
C LYS A 149 -10.11 11.33 -11.98
N THR A 150 -9.88 11.38 -10.67
CA THR A 150 -10.68 12.22 -9.75
C THR A 150 -10.25 13.67 -9.73
N LEU A 151 -9.14 14.00 -10.36
CA LEU A 151 -8.53 15.33 -10.31
C LEU A 151 -9.01 16.26 -11.42
#